data_84a662183514ce148b08368e262d3fc9
#
_entry.id   84a662183514ce148b08368e262d3fc9
#
_cell.length_a   1.000
_cell.length_b   1.000
_cell.length_c   1.000
_cell.angle_alpha   90.00
_cell.angle_beta   90.00
_cell.angle_gamma   90.00
#
_symmetry.space_group_name_H-M   'P 1'
#
loop_
_entity.id
_entity.type
_entity.pdbx_description
1 polymer ?
#
loop_
_entity_poly.entity_id
_entity_poly.type
_entity_poly.pdbx_seq_one_letter_code
_entity_poly.pdbx_strand_id
1 'polypeptide(L)'
;GFAAVNPACPDSKDMLDAIIFSTRVLGFVNAPAIFQRVVAKCWNEPVDYSLYAARREKLSAVLDAAGIEYFLPEGAFYLFCKVPAPREAAHTAGSDGEFCDHMKKHRILGVPGTGFGKKGWFRLAFCAPMRSIELSAEAFKAARASW
;
A
#
# COMPACT_ATOMS: atom_id res chain seq x y z
N GLY A 1 -7.23 9.98 -12.04
CA GLY A 1 -8.20 10.65 -11.17
C GLY A 1 -8.80 11.88 -11.79
N PHE A 2 -9.83 12.42 -11.19
CA PHE A 2 -10.46 13.67 -11.59
C PHE A 2 -10.86 14.47 -10.34
N ALA A 3 -11.01 15.78 -10.50
CA ALA A 3 -11.62 16.65 -9.51
C ALA A 3 -12.86 17.31 -10.14
N ALA A 4 -13.94 17.38 -9.37
CA ALA A 4 -15.17 18.05 -9.76
C ALA A 4 -15.64 18.95 -8.62
N VAL A 5 -16.04 20.17 -8.95
CA VAL A 5 -16.60 21.11 -8.00
C VAL A 5 -18.12 21.10 -8.14
N ASN A 6 -18.83 21.01 -7.00
CA ASN A 6 -20.27 21.08 -7.00
C ASN A 6 -20.71 22.46 -7.51
N PRO A 7 -21.49 22.54 -8.62
CA PRO A 7 -21.91 23.82 -9.19
C PRO A 7 -22.83 24.64 -8.28
N ALA A 8 -23.46 24.00 -7.30
CA ALA A 8 -24.29 24.70 -6.30
C ALA A 8 -23.47 25.34 -5.16
N CYS A 9 -22.16 25.11 -5.09
CA CYS A 9 -21.30 25.77 -4.12
C CYS A 9 -21.18 27.27 -4.49
N PRO A 10 -21.35 28.21 -3.54
CA PRO A 10 -21.24 29.64 -3.81
C PRO A 10 -19.91 30.03 -4.45
N ASP A 11 -18.79 29.40 -4.03
CA ASP A 11 -17.44 29.70 -4.51
C ASP A 11 -16.98 28.73 -5.62
N SER A 12 -17.92 28.05 -6.30
CA SER A 12 -17.62 26.99 -7.27
C SER A 12 -16.67 27.46 -8.38
N LYS A 13 -16.85 28.69 -8.86
CA LYS A 13 -16.01 29.24 -9.91
C LYS A 13 -14.56 29.47 -9.41
N ASP A 14 -14.40 30.07 -8.26
CA ASP A 14 -13.07 30.38 -7.69
C ASP A 14 -12.34 29.08 -7.32
N MET A 15 -13.04 28.07 -6.80
CA MET A 15 -12.48 26.75 -6.56
C MET A 15 -12.02 26.08 -7.86
N LEU A 16 -12.81 26.15 -8.93
CA LEU A 16 -12.43 25.59 -10.22
C LEU A 16 -11.21 26.30 -10.80
N ASP A 17 -11.20 27.63 -10.76
CA ASP A 17 -10.06 28.44 -11.23
C ASP A 17 -8.78 28.13 -10.41
N ALA A 18 -8.91 27.95 -9.09
CA ALA A 18 -7.80 27.55 -8.23
C ALA A 18 -7.25 26.14 -8.57
N ILE A 19 -8.13 25.17 -8.85
CA ILE A 19 -7.73 23.82 -9.29
C ILE A 19 -6.98 23.87 -10.62
N ILE A 20 -7.52 24.62 -11.60
CA ILE A 20 -6.89 24.80 -12.92
C ILE A 20 -5.51 25.46 -12.77
N PHE A 21 -5.42 26.53 -11.99
CA PHE A 21 -4.17 27.23 -11.73
C PHE A 21 -3.13 26.33 -11.07
N SER A 22 -3.52 25.63 -9.99
CA SER A 22 -2.64 24.71 -9.27
C SER A 22 -2.11 23.59 -10.17
N THR A 23 -2.98 23.02 -11.01
CA THR A 23 -2.60 21.98 -11.97
C THR A 23 -1.54 22.47 -12.95
N ARG A 24 -1.65 23.71 -13.42
CA ARG A 24 -0.67 24.34 -14.33
C ARG A 24 0.65 24.64 -13.63
N VAL A 25 0.61 25.21 -12.43
CA VAL A 25 1.81 25.56 -11.64
C VAL A 25 2.61 24.30 -11.29
N LEU A 26 1.93 23.19 -10.99
CA LEU A 26 2.56 21.91 -10.71
C LEU A 26 3.08 21.19 -11.97
N GLY A 27 2.86 21.73 -13.18
CA GLY A 27 3.38 21.21 -14.44
C GLY A 27 2.55 20.09 -15.09
N PHE A 28 1.40 19.70 -14.52
CA PHE A 28 0.54 18.63 -15.08
C PHE A 28 -0.29 19.11 -16.28
N VAL A 29 -0.66 20.33 -16.34
CA VAL A 29 -1.42 21.07 -17.37
C VAL A 29 -2.69 20.37 -17.83
N ASN A 30 -2.59 19.28 -18.62
CA ASN A 30 -3.71 18.50 -19.13
C ASN A 30 -3.40 16.98 -19.09
N ALA A 31 -4.43 16.17 -18.90
CA ALA A 31 -4.32 14.73 -19.09
C ALA A 31 -3.99 14.41 -20.58
N PRO A 32 -3.15 13.41 -20.88
CA PRO A 32 -2.85 13.01 -22.25
C PRO A 32 -4.12 12.67 -23.02
N ALA A 33 -4.27 13.20 -24.25
CA ALA A 33 -5.50 13.09 -25.05
C ALA A 33 -5.95 11.64 -25.31
N ILE A 34 -4.99 10.72 -25.48
CA ILE A 34 -5.29 9.30 -25.67
C ILE A 34 -6.01 8.71 -24.45
N PHE A 35 -5.54 9.02 -23.23
CA PHE A 35 -6.16 8.50 -22.00
C PHE A 35 -7.52 9.14 -21.74
N GLN A 36 -7.75 10.39 -22.11
CA GLN A 36 -9.09 11.00 -22.06
C GLN A 36 -10.09 10.19 -22.90
N ARG A 37 -9.68 9.76 -24.11
CA ARG A 37 -10.53 8.94 -25.00
C ARG A 37 -10.73 7.52 -24.47
N VAL A 38 -9.71 6.93 -23.87
CA VAL A 38 -9.80 5.61 -23.22
C VAL A 38 -10.77 5.67 -22.05
N VAL A 39 -10.61 6.64 -21.14
CA VAL A 39 -11.52 6.82 -19.99
C VAL A 39 -12.95 7.02 -20.46
N ALA A 40 -13.20 7.84 -21.48
CA ALA A 40 -14.55 8.07 -22.02
C ALA A 40 -15.24 6.78 -22.51
N LYS A 41 -14.46 5.77 -22.93
CA LYS A 41 -15.01 4.47 -23.38
C LYS A 41 -15.05 3.41 -22.29
N CYS A 42 -14.14 3.44 -21.35
CA CYS A 42 -13.90 2.36 -20.38
C CYS A 42 -14.26 2.74 -18.93
N TRP A 43 -14.87 3.89 -18.70
CA TRP A 43 -15.13 4.36 -17.34
C TRP A 43 -16.09 3.47 -16.54
N ASN A 44 -16.95 2.72 -17.23
CA ASN A 44 -17.91 1.76 -16.65
C ASN A 44 -17.41 0.31 -16.68
N GLU A 45 -16.22 0.05 -17.24
CA GLU A 45 -15.72 -1.32 -17.31
C GLU A 45 -15.34 -1.80 -15.90
N PRO A 46 -15.85 -2.95 -15.48
CA PRO A 46 -15.50 -3.50 -14.18
C PRO A 46 -14.05 -3.94 -14.14
N VAL A 47 -13.42 -3.77 -12.99
CA VAL A 47 -12.09 -4.35 -12.70
C VAL A 47 -12.29 -5.67 -11.97
N ASP A 48 -11.60 -6.72 -12.38
CA ASP A 48 -11.60 -7.98 -11.66
C ASP A 48 -10.76 -7.86 -10.39
N TYR A 49 -11.44 -7.75 -9.26
CA TYR A 49 -10.82 -7.69 -7.94
C TYR A 49 -10.50 -9.07 -7.34
N SER A 50 -10.95 -10.17 -7.96
CA SER A 50 -10.74 -11.53 -7.44
C SER A 50 -9.26 -11.87 -7.32
N LEU A 51 -8.45 -11.39 -8.26
CA LEU A 51 -6.99 -11.56 -8.24
C LEU A 51 -6.36 -10.90 -6.99
N TYR A 52 -6.83 -9.71 -6.62
CA TYR A 52 -6.34 -9.02 -5.43
C TYR A 52 -6.84 -9.69 -4.14
N ALA A 53 -8.07 -10.16 -4.12
CA ALA A 53 -8.62 -10.92 -3.01
C ALA A 53 -7.80 -12.19 -2.75
N ALA A 54 -7.51 -12.98 -3.79
CA ALA A 54 -6.69 -14.18 -3.67
C ALA A 54 -5.26 -13.89 -3.18
N ARG A 55 -4.64 -12.79 -3.64
CA ARG A 55 -3.32 -12.36 -3.18
C ARG A 55 -3.34 -11.90 -1.73
N ARG A 56 -4.38 -11.17 -1.32
CA ARG A 56 -4.59 -10.75 0.07
C ARG A 56 -4.70 -11.97 0.99
N GLU A 57 -5.56 -12.92 0.65
CA GLU A 57 -5.75 -14.16 1.41
C GLU A 57 -4.44 -14.95 1.51
N LYS A 58 -3.72 -15.09 0.41
CA LYS A 58 -2.45 -15.81 0.40
C LYS A 58 -1.39 -15.14 1.27
N LEU A 59 -1.23 -13.80 1.18
CA LEU A 59 -0.27 -13.09 2.02
C LEU A 59 -0.68 -13.13 3.49
N SER A 60 -1.97 -13.03 3.79
CA SER A 60 -2.51 -13.19 5.14
C SER A 60 -2.13 -14.57 5.73
N ALA A 61 -2.36 -15.63 4.98
CA ALA A 61 -1.97 -16.99 5.41
C ALA A 61 -0.45 -17.15 5.64
N VAL A 62 0.37 -16.48 4.84
CA VAL A 62 1.84 -16.43 5.03
C VAL A 62 2.21 -15.74 6.35
N LEU A 63 1.57 -14.61 6.65
CA LEU A 63 1.81 -13.85 7.88
C LEU A 63 1.32 -14.60 9.12
N ASP A 64 0.15 -15.25 9.03
CA ASP A 64 -0.39 -16.11 10.10
C ASP A 64 0.59 -17.24 10.43
N ALA A 65 1.11 -17.92 9.40
CA ALA A 65 2.10 -18.98 9.55
C ALA A 65 3.44 -18.52 10.14
N ALA A 66 3.77 -17.22 9.97
CA ALA A 66 4.94 -16.60 10.56
C ALA A 66 4.67 -15.97 11.95
N GLY A 67 3.42 -15.96 12.42
CA GLY A 67 3.02 -15.35 13.69
C GLY A 67 3.17 -13.84 13.69
N ILE A 68 2.86 -13.18 12.56
CA ILE A 68 2.90 -11.72 12.41
C ILE A 68 1.46 -11.19 12.42
N GLU A 69 1.13 -10.38 13.41
CA GLU A 69 -0.16 -9.71 13.56
C GLU A 69 -0.34 -8.63 12.48
N TYR A 70 -1.52 -8.50 11.89
CA TYR A 70 -1.84 -7.50 10.88
C TYR A 70 -3.32 -7.08 10.95
N PHE A 71 -3.62 -5.91 10.37
CA PHE A 71 -5.00 -5.52 10.07
C PHE A 71 -5.41 -6.07 8.71
N LEU A 72 -6.54 -6.78 8.66
CA LEU A 72 -7.14 -7.21 7.40
C LEU A 72 -7.78 -5.99 6.73
N PRO A 73 -7.31 -5.57 5.54
CA PRO A 73 -7.84 -4.38 4.88
C PRO A 73 -9.18 -4.68 4.18
N GLU A 74 -10.11 -3.74 4.28
CA GLU A 74 -11.37 -3.74 3.52
C GLU A 74 -11.24 -3.09 2.15
N GLY A 75 -10.11 -2.42 1.88
CA GLY A 75 -9.84 -1.75 0.61
C GLY A 75 -8.35 -1.55 0.36
N ALA A 76 -8.01 -0.94 -0.79
CA ALA A 76 -6.65 -0.78 -1.27
C ALA A 76 -5.92 -2.12 -1.46
N PHE A 77 -4.60 -2.13 -1.49
CA PHE A 77 -3.77 -3.33 -1.70
C PHE A 77 -2.60 -3.41 -0.71
N TYR A 78 -2.82 -2.91 0.52
CA TYR A 78 -1.82 -2.92 1.57
C TYR A 78 -2.32 -3.65 2.80
N LEU A 79 -1.42 -4.43 3.43
CA LEU A 79 -1.55 -4.93 4.79
C LEU A 79 -0.70 -4.06 5.73
N PHE A 80 -1.26 -3.70 6.86
CA PHE A 80 -0.54 -3.00 7.92
C PHE A 80 -0.25 -4.00 9.03
N CYS A 81 1.03 -4.31 9.22
CA CYS A 81 1.49 -5.41 10.07
C CYS A 81 2.19 -4.83 11.31
N LYS A 82 2.00 -5.46 12.44
CA LYS A 82 2.68 -5.09 13.68
C LYS A 82 4.08 -5.68 13.74
N VAL A 83 5.04 -4.87 14.13
CA VAL A 83 6.40 -5.37 14.39
C VAL A 83 6.33 -6.37 15.53
N PRO A 84 6.76 -7.62 15.31
CA PRO A 84 6.75 -8.62 16.37
C PRO A 84 7.75 -8.28 17.48
N ALA A 85 7.50 -8.78 18.69
CA ALA A 85 8.48 -8.67 19.75
C ALA A 85 9.79 -9.37 19.36
N PRO A 86 10.95 -8.74 19.57
CA PRO A 86 12.22 -9.37 19.25
C PRO A 86 12.47 -10.59 20.15
N ARG A 87 13.13 -11.61 19.60
CA ARG A 87 13.61 -12.77 20.33
C ARG A 87 15.05 -12.59 20.79
N GLU A 88 15.79 -11.79 20.05
CA GLU A 88 17.19 -11.49 20.35
C GLU A 88 17.31 -10.12 21.04
N ALA A 89 18.14 -10.04 22.08
CA ALA A 89 18.38 -8.82 22.84
C ALA A 89 19.07 -7.71 22.01
N ALA A 90 19.63 -8.08 20.84
CA ALA A 90 20.25 -7.14 19.93
C ALA A 90 19.27 -6.22 19.20
N HIS A 91 17.98 -6.56 19.19
CA HIS A 91 16.95 -5.83 18.46
C HIS A 91 16.09 -4.94 19.37
N THR A 92 15.71 -3.77 18.84
CA THR A 92 14.87 -2.81 19.58
C THR A 92 13.40 -3.14 19.44
N ALA A 93 12.73 -3.42 20.56
CA ALA A 93 11.29 -3.70 20.56
C ALA A 93 10.48 -2.55 19.92
N GLY A 94 9.62 -2.88 18.97
CA GLY A 94 8.75 -1.92 18.29
C GLY A 94 9.47 -0.99 17.31
N SER A 95 10.73 -1.24 16.96
CA SER A 95 11.46 -0.47 15.94
C SER A 95 11.04 -0.95 14.54
N ASP A 96 10.13 -0.24 13.90
CA ASP A 96 9.64 -0.55 12.55
C ASP A 96 10.71 -0.36 11.47
N GLY A 97 11.59 0.64 11.61
CA GLY A 97 12.73 0.83 10.72
C GLY A 97 13.71 -0.34 10.80
N GLU A 98 14.13 -0.71 12.01
CA GLU A 98 15.08 -1.80 12.24
C GLU A 98 14.51 -3.15 11.75
N PHE A 99 13.22 -3.43 12.03
CA PHE A 99 12.59 -4.65 11.54
C PHE A 99 12.48 -4.68 10.01
N CYS A 100 12.16 -3.55 9.36
CA CYS A 100 12.16 -3.47 7.91
C CYS A 100 13.54 -3.73 7.32
N ASP A 101 14.61 -3.20 7.94
CA ASP A 101 15.99 -3.46 7.52
C ASP A 101 16.41 -4.92 7.76
N HIS A 102 15.94 -5.51 8.86
CA HIS A 102 16.12 -6.94 9.12
C HIS A 102 15.43 -7.81 8.06
N MET A 103 14.17 -7.52 7.72
CA MET A 103 13.44 -8.24 6.65
C MET A 103 14.14 -8.17 5.29
N LYS A 104 14.85 -7.07 4.97
CA LYS A 104 15.61 -6.95 3.71
C LYS A 104 16.69 -8.03 3.58
N LYS A 105 17.32 -8.45 4.70
CA LYS A 105 18.29 -9.56 4.71
C LYS A 105 17.66 -10.87 4.25
N HIS A 106 16.35 -11.01 4.43
CA HIS A 106 15.53 -12.13 3.98
C HIS A 106 14.80 -11.86 2.66
N ARG A 107 15.19 -10.80 1.91
CA ARG A 107 14.60 -10.40 0.61
C ARG A 107 13.13 -9.99 0.69
N ILE A 108 12.69 -9.51 1.84
CA ILE A 108 11.34 -8.96 2.03
C ILE A 108 11.47 -7.44 2.14
N LEU A 109 10.67 -6.72 1.33
CA LEU A 109 10.59 -5.27 1.35
C LEU A 109 9.30 -4.84 2.05
N GLY A 110 9.43 -4.32 3.26
CA GLY A 110 8.36 -3.63 3.99
C GLY A 110 8.68 -2.12 4.08
N VAL A 111 7.66 -1.33 4.34
CA VAL A 111 7.79 0.11 4.55
C VAL A 111 7.47 0.43 6.00
N PRO A 112 8.37 1.12 6.74
CA PRO A 112 8.13 1.49 8.14
C PRO A 112 6.84 2.28 8.33
N GLY A 113 6.08 1.93 9.35
CA GLY A 113 4.79 2.55 9.67
C GLY A 113 4.93 3.95 10.25
N THR A 114 6.09 4.30 10.80
CA THR A 114 6.39 5.65 11.28
C THR A 114 6.14 6.70 10.20
N GLY A 115 6.46 6.41 8.92
CA GLY A 115 6.18 7.29 7.79
C GLY A 115 4.67 7.50 7.51
N PHE A 116 3.80 6.69 8.11
CA PHE A 116 2.33 6.77 8.04
C PHE A 116 1.70 7.13 9.40
N GLY A 117 2.48 7.66 10.32
CA GLY A 117 2.01 8.04 11.66
C GLY A 117 1.78 6.87 12.62
N LYS A 118 2.22 5.65 12.29
CA LYS A 118 1.99 4.47 13.14
C LYS A 118 3.30 3.72 13.46
N LYS A 119 4.02 4.23 14.44
CA LYS A 119 5.25 3.61 14.96
C LYS A 119 5.00 2.18 15.48
N GLY A 120 5.96 1.28 15.29
CA GLY A 120 5.86 -0.12 15.70
C GLY A 120 5.04 -0.98 14.74
N TRP A 121 4.74 -0.47 13.55
CA TRP A 121 4.05 -1.16 12.46
C TRP A 121 4.83 -1.05 11.17
N PHE A 122 4.53 -1.89 10.21
CA PHE A 122 5.10 -1.81 8.85
C PHE A 122 4.04 -2.17 7.82
N ARG A 123 4.22 -1.68 6.61
CA ARG A 123 3.28 -1.86 5.51
C ARG A 123 3.84 -2.84 4.48
N LEU A 124 3.03 -3.78 4.07
CA LEU A 124 3.28 -4.68 2.93
C LEU A 124 2.26 -4.42 1.83
N ALA A 125 2.64 -4.63 0.57
CA ALA A 125 1.74 -4.59 -0.57
C ALA A 125 1.45 -6.01 -1.07
N PHE A 126 0.18 -6.35 -1.31
CA PHE A 126 -0.21 -7.62 -1.92
C PHE A 126 -0.47 -7.53 -3.42
N CYS A 127 -0.06 -6.44 -4.07
CA CYS A 127 -0.08 -6.34 -5.53
C CYS A 127 1.06 -7.11 -6.24
N ALA A 128 1.95 -7.75 -5.48
CA ALA A 128 3.00 -8.62 -6.02
C ALA A 128 2.42 -9.85 -6.74
N PRO A 129 3.15 -10.46 -7.69
CA PRO A 129 2.74 -11.71 -8.31
C PRO A 129 2.49 -12.81 -7.27
N MET A 130 1.48 -13.67 -7.49
CA MET A 130 1.12 -14.76 -6.56
C MET A 130 2.33 -15.62 -6.19
N ARG A 131 3.13 -15.99 -7.19
CA ARG A 131 4.36 -16.78 -6.98
C ARG A 131 5.35 -16.10 -6.01
N SER A 132 5.47 -14.78 -6.07
CA SER A 132 6.36 -14.04 -5.15
C SER A 132 5.83 -14.09 -3.71
N ILE A 133 4.51 -14.02 -3.54
CA ILE A 133 3.87 -14.14 -2.23
C ILE A 133 4.07 -15.57 -1.68
N GLU A 134 3.89 -16.59 -2.50
CA GLU A 134 4.12 -17.98 -2.11
C GLU A 134 5.56 -18.26 -1.69
N LEU A 135 6.52 -17.78 -2.47
CA LEU A 135 7.94 -17.94 -2.19
C LEU A 135 8.40 -17.15 -0.95
N SER A 136 7.65 -16.13 -0.53
CA SER A 136 7.98 -15.35 0.66
C SER A 136 7.71 -16.07 1.98
N ALA A 137 6.96 -17.18 1.98
CA ALA A 137 6.54 -17.86 3.22
C ALA A 137 7.71 -18.27 4.11
N GLU A 138 8.72 -18.93 3.55
CA GLU A 138 9.91 -19.33 4.32
C GLU A 138 10.77 -18.15 4.73
N ALA A 139 10.82 -17.10 3.89
CA ALA A 139 11.54 -15.87 4.21
C ALA A 139 10.90 -15.14 5.41
N PHE A 140 9.57 -15.05 5.50
CA PHE A 140 8.90 -14.46 6.66
C PHE A 140 9.12 -15.27 7.94
N LYS A 141 9.07 -16.61 7.88
CA LYS A 141 9.38 -17.47 9.01
C LYS A 141 10.82 -17.27 9.48
N ALA A 142 11.79 -17.25 8.55
CA ALA A 142 13.19 -17.03 8.85
C ALA A 142 13.44 -15.63 9.46
N ALA A 143 12.87 -14.59 8.86
CA ALA A 143 12.97 -13.24 9.40
C ALA A 143 12.37 -13.14 10.82
N ARG A 144 11.24 -13.81 11.07
CA ARG A 144 10.61 -13.83 12.39
C ARG A 144 11.40 -14.65 13.42
N ALA A 145 12.06 -15.71 12.98
CA ALA A 145 12.82 -16.58 13.87
C ALA A 145 14.14 -15.92 14.35
N SER A 146 14.75 -15.09 13.51
CA SER A 146 16.00 -14.38 13.77
C SER A 146 15.82 -12.91 14.19
N TRP A 147 14.62 -12.49 14.49
CA TRP A 147 14.28 -11.15 15.00
C TRP A 147 14.31 -11.06 16.53
#